data_f9235245e0ee6b2b9cc3647ab7a6c7df
#
_entry.id   f9235245e0ee6b2b9cc3647ab7a6c7df
#
_cell.length_a   1.000
_cell.length_b   1.000
_cell.length_c   1.000
_cell.angle_alpha   90.00
_cell.angle_beta   90.00
_cell.angle_gamma   90.00
#
_symmetry.space_group_name_H-M   'P 1'
#
loop_
_entity.id
_entity.type
_entity.pdbx_description
1 polymer ?
#
loop_
_entity_poly.entity_id
_entity_poly.type
_entity_poly.pdbx_seq_one_letter_code
_entity_poly.pdbx_strand_id
1 'polypeptide(L)'
;MRKSHYDASIDYLITIKYSFKGESIMTEMQQYVEDVLAIIQRRDPEQTEFQNAAREVLTSLVPMLEKEPKYKQHHILERIIEPERVIIFRVPWEDDNGVFHVNRGYRVQANSAIGPYKGGLRFHKSVNLSILKFLAFEQIFKNALTGLPIGGGKGGSDFDPKGKSDREVMHFCQSFMTELCRHIGPNIDVPAGDIGVGAREIGFLYGQYKRIQDAFDAGVLTGKGIDYGGSFARTEATGYGLLYFVKDMLDNKNIDIKGKTVIVSGSGNVAIYAIEKAQALGAKVVTCSDSSGYIYDANGIDVATVKDIKEVRRGRIKEYIETHPDAEYHENSRDMWKIPAFIALPCATQGEIDLESAKILVQNGVKAIGEGANMPSTLDAMAYFQEHGVLFAPAKAANAGGVAVSALEMAQNSERLSWPFEKVDATLKDIMRNIFEESRDNAAKYGVPDNYVAGANITAFMKVADVMIEQGLV
;
A
#
# COMPACT_ATOMS: atom_id res chain seq x y z
N MET A 1 -0.27 -10.46 -31.32
CA MET A 1 0.29 -9.12 -31.07
C MET A 1 -0.84 -8.23 -30.55
N ARG A 2 -1.02 -8.13 -29.25
CA ARG A 2 -1.93 -7.16 -28.62
C ARG A 2 -1.03 -6.03 -28.07
N LYS A 3 -1.03 -4.86 -28.72
CA LYS A 3 -0.48 -3.63 -28.12
C LYS A 3 -1.27 -3.37 -26.84
N SER A 4 -0.58 -3.19 -25.73
CA SER A 4 -1.22 -2.97 -24.44
C SER A 4 -1.92 -1.60 -24.47
N HIS A 5 -3.14 -1.55 -23.95
CA HIS A 5 -3.90 -0.30 -23.77
C HIS A 5 -3.24 0.70 -22.79
N TYR A 6 -2.08 0.36 -22.24
CA TYR A 6 -1.32 1.19 -21.30
C TYR A 6 -0.53 2.34 -21.96
N ASP A 7 -0.08 2.17 -23.20
CA ASP A 7 0.72 3.23 -23.88
C ASP A 7 -0.10 4.48 -24.24
N ALA A 8 -1.40 4.33 -24.48
CA ALA A 8 -2.26 5.46 -24.87
C ALA A 8 -2.68 6.36 -23.68
N SER A 9 -2.73 5.81 -22.47
CA SER A 9 -3.18 6.53 -21.26
C SER A 9 -2.12 7.48 -20.70
N ILE A 10 -0.85 7.18 -20.93
CA ILE A 10 0.30 7.94 -20.38
C ILE A 10 0.51 9.23 -21.16
N ASP A 11 0.37 9.18 -22.49
CA ASP A 11 0.42 10.38 -23.34
C ASP A 11 -0.74 11.34 -23.02
N TYR A 12 -1.87 10.81 -22.56
CA TYR A 12 -3.04 11.59 -22.17
C TYR A 12 -2.80 12.43 -20.89
N LEU A 13 -2.12 11.89 -19.88
CA LEU A 13 -1.81 12.61 -18.62
C LEU A 13 -0.82 13.78 -18.83
N ILE A 14 0.11 13.65 -19.78
CA ILE A 14 1.05 14.72 -20.14
C ILE A 14 0.34 15.80 -20.96
N THR A 15 -0.62 15.42 -21.79
CA THR A 15 -1.30 16.31 -22.75
C THR A 15 -2.42 17.15 -22.11
N ILE A 16 -3.08 16.68 -21.04
CA ILE A 16 -4.27 17.35 -20.46
C ILE A 16 -3.97 18.68 -19.78
N LYS A 17 -2.76 18.93 -19.27
CA LYS A 17 -2.45 20.19 -18.57
C LYS A 17 -2.04 21.35 -19.47
N TYR A 18 -1.76 21.15 -20.77
CA TYR A 18 -1.21 22.20 -21.66
C TYR A 18 -1.81 22.23 -23.07
N SER A 19 -3.11 21.96 -23.21
CA SER A 19 -3.79 22.22 -24.49
C SER A 19 -4.08 23.73 -24.67
N PHE A 20 -3.02 24.52 -24.87
CA PHE A 20 -3.09 25.78 -25.60
C PHE A 20 -2.11 25.70 -26.75
N LYS A 21 -2.62 25.92 -27.98
CA LYS A 21 -1.95 26.01 -29.29
C LYS A 21 -0.45 26.33 -29.22
N GLY A 22 0.39 25.34 -29.55
CA GLY A 22 1.83 25.45 -29.71
C GLY A 22 2.51 24.19 -29.18
N GLU A 23 3.52 23.69 -29.84
CA GLU A 23 4.40 22.64 -29.33
C GLU A 23 4.88 23.07 -27.91
N SER A 24 4.40 22.40 -26.87
CA SER A 24 4.82 22.72 -25.52
C SER A 24 6.26 22.25 -25.35
N ILE A 25 7.19 23.17 -25.33
CA ILE A 25 8.58 22.91 -24.97
C ILE A 25 8.59 22.39 -23.55
N MET A 26 9.09 21.17 -23.35
CA MET A 26 9.27 20.59 -22.02
C MET A 26 10.14 21.50 -21.16
N THR A 27 9.78 21.65 -19.88
CA THR A 27 10.63 22.38 -18.94
C THR A 27 11.94 21.60 -18.69
N GLU A 28 12.97 22.29 -18.19
CA GLU A 28 14.23 21.64 -17.81
C GLU A 28 14.04 20.50 -16.82
N MET A 29 13.11 20.64 -15.87
CA MET A 29 12.85 19.60 -14.87
C MET A 29 12.02 18.44 -15.42
N GLN A 30 11.12 18.70 -16.35
CA GLN A 30 10.44 17.63 -17.10
C GLN A 30 11.44 16.81 -17.90
N GLN A 31 12.36 17.46 -18.62
CA GLN A 31 13.41 16.77 -19.36
C GLN A 31 14.32 15.95 -18.42
N TYR A 32 14.71 16.50 -17.27
CA TYR A 32 15.49 15.79 -16.27
C TYR A 32 14.80 14.51 -15.77
N VAL A 33 13.50 14.57 -15.49
CA VAL A 33 12.71 13.39 -15.11
C VAL A 33 12.70 12.36 -16.24
N GLU A 34 12.47 12.76 -17.50
CA GLU A 34 12.50 11.82 -18.63
C GLU A 34 13.88 11.22 -18.86
N ASP A 35 14.96 11.97 -18.65
CA ASP A 35 16.34 11.44 -18.72
C ASP A 35 16.57 10.34 -17.66
N VAL A 36 16.08 10.56 -16.44
CA VAL A 36 16.17 9.55 -15.37
C VAL A 36 15.31 8.32 -15.69
N LEU A 37 14.10 8.50 -16.22
CA LEU A 37 13.25 7.37 -16.64
C LEU A 37 13.90 6.59 -17.80
N ALA A 38 14.60 7.25 -18.70
CA ALA A 38 15.37 6.58 -19.75
C ALA A 38 16.55 5.76 -19.19
N ILE A 39 17.13 6.16 -18.05
CA ILE A 39 18.14 5.33 -17.35
C ILE A 39 17.51 4.02 -16.88
N ILE A 40 16.33 4.08 -16.24
CA ILE A 40 15.62 2.88 -15.78
C ILE A 40 15.31 1.96 -16.98
N GLN A 41 14.73 2.50 -18.04
CA GLN A 41 14.38 1.71 -19.24
C GLN A 41 15.60 1.02 -19.86
N ARG A 42 16.74 1.68 -19.88
CA ARG A 42 17.99 1.11 -20.44
C ARG A 42 18.58 0.03 -19.52
N ARG A 43 18.53 0.20 -18.19
CA ARG A 43 19.08 -0.76 -17.23
C ARG A 43 18.17 -1.97 -17.01
N ASP A 44 16.87 -1.73 -16.97
CA ASP A 44 15.85 -2.70 -16.61
C ASP A 44 14.73 -2.78 -17.67
N PRO A 45 15.05 -3.12 -18.94
CA PRO A 45 14.11 -3.00 -20.07
C PRO A 45 12.84 -3.88 -19.93
N GLU A 46 12.92 -4.97 -19.16
CA GLU A 46 11.82 -5.91 -18.98
C GLU A 46 11.06 -5.69 -17.65
N GLN A 47 11.46 -4.69 -16.85
CA GLN A 47 10.86 -4.43 -15.54
C GLN A 47 9.74 -3.38 -15.64
N THR A 48 8.69 -3.69 -16.40
CA THR A 48 7.62 -2.76 -16.75
C THR A 48 6.86 -2.22 -15.54
N GLU A 49 6.63 -3.06 -14.51
CA GLU A 49 5.94 -2.63 -13.29
C GLU A 49 6.77 -1.58 -12.54
N PHE A 50 8.09 -1.77 -12.47
CA PHE A 50 8.99 -0.80 -11.85
C PHE A 50 9.08 0.50 -12.67
N GLN A 51 9.18 0.42 -13.99
CA GLN A 51 9.21 1.59 -14.89
C GLN A 51 7.94 2.45 -14.71
N ASN A 52 6.76 1.82 -14.66
CA ASN A 52 5.49 2.51 -14.49
C ASN A 52 5.38 3.22 -13.12
N ALA A 53 5.78 2.55 -12.05
CA ALA A 53 5.76 3.14 -10.71
C ALA A 53 6.75 4.31 -10.59
N ALA A 54 7.95 4.17 -11.15
CA ALA A 54 8.93 5.26 -11.18
C ALA A 54 8.40 6.47 -11.97
N ARG A 55 7.78 6.25 -13.13
CA ARG A 55 7.16 7.31 -13.92
C ARG A 55 6.08 8.06 -13.13
N GLU A 56 5.14 7.34 -12.51
CA GLU A 56 4.08 7.93 -11.69
C GLU A 56 4.65 8.87 -10.63
N VAL A 57 5.59 8.36 -9.83
CA VAL A 57 6.16 9.12 -8.72
C VAL A 57 6.98 10.29 -9.24
N LEU A 58 7.97 10.05 -10.12
CA LEU A 58 8.92 11.08 -10.55
C LEU A 58 8.24 12.22 -11.31
N THR A 59 7.22 11.92 -12.14
CA THR A 59 6.46 12.96 -12.84
C THR A 59 5.70 13.86 -11.86
N SER A 60 5.19 13.32 -10.77
CA SER A 60 4.48 14.09 -9.74
C SER A 60 5.39 15.05 -8.95
N LEU A 61 6.71 14.86 -8.99
CA LEU A 61 7.70 15.69 -8.30
C LEU A 61 8.08 16.96 -9.09
N VAL A 62 7.77 17.06 -10.39
CA VAL A 62 8.19 18.17 -11.25
C VAL A 62 7.89 19.54 -10.65
N PRO A 63 6.67 19.85 -10.12
CA PRO A 63 6.39 21.17 -9.56
C PRO A 63 7.30 21.55 -8.38
N MET A 64 7.76 20.56 -7.63
CA MET A 64 8.70 20.75 -6.52
C MET A 64 10.14 20.90 -7.04
N LEU A 65 10.57 20.07 -7.99
CA LEU A 65 11.91 20.12 -8.56
C LEU A 65 12.21 21.47 -9.21
N GLU A 66 11.21 22.11 -9.83
CA GLU A 66 11.34 23.47 -10.40
C GLU A 66 11.68 24.54 -9.36
N LYS A 67 11.28 24.33 -8.11
CA LYS A 67 11.54 25.27 -7.00
C LYS A 67 12.75 24.88 -6.14
N GLU A 68 13.17 23.63 -6.21
CA GLU A 68 14.21 23.05 -5.34
C GLU A 68 15.35 22.42 -6.17
N PRO A 69 16.22 23.22 -6.82
CA PRO A 69 17.24 22.71 -7.72
C PRO A 69 18.30 21.85 -7.05
N LYS A 70 18.40 21.89 -5.70
CA LYS A 70 19.34 21.08 -4.92
C LYS A 70 19.22 19.60 -5.21
N TYR A 71 18.02 19.08 -5.45
CA TYR A 71 17.82 17.65 -5.68
C TYR A 71 18.42 17.17 -6.99
N LYS A 72 18.36 17.99 -8.05
CA LYS A 72 19.06 17.73 -9.33
C LYS A 72 20.59 17.83 -9.14
N GLN A 73 21.08 18.86 -8.43
CA GLN A 73 22.50 19.07 -8.17
C GLN A 73 23.15 17.90 -7.44
N HIS A 74 22.41 17.24 -6.55
CA HIS A 74 22.87 16.07 -5.78
C HIS A 74 22.49 14.72 -6.43
N HIS A 75 21.97 14.72 -7.67
CA HIS A 75 21.55 13.51 -8.40
C HIS A 75 20.64 12.59 -7.58
N ILE A 76 19.67 13.17 -6.84
CA ILE A 76 18.82 12.40 -5.91
C ILE A 76 17.90 11.45 -6.67
N LEU A 77 17.34 11.86 -7.82
CA LEU A 77 16.47 10.97 -8.60
C LEU A 77 17.22 9.73 -9.08
N GLU A 78 18.44 9.89 -9.60
CA GLU A 78 19.27 8.77 -10.06
C GLU A 78 19.66 7.82 -8.93
N ARG A 79 19.81 8.33 -7.71
CA ARG A 79 20.16 7.54 -6.52
C ARG A 79 18.94 6.80 -5.97
N ILE A 80 17.77 7.43 -5.89
CA ILE A 80 16.58 6.85 -5.26
C ILE A 80 15.90 5.76 -6.12
N ILE A 81 16.09 5.80 -7.45
CA ILE A 81 15.59 4.77 -8.37
C ILE A 81 16.42 3.48 -8.34
N GLU A 82 17.66 3.54 -7.87
CA GLU A 82 18.53 2.37 -7.76
C GLU A 82 18.47 1.81 -6.35
N PRO A 83 18.04 0.55 -6.14
CA PRO A 83 18.07 -0.07 -4.82
C PRO A 83 19.50 -0.14 -4.27
N GLU A 84 19.68 0.10 -2.97
CA GLU A 84 20.99 -0.07 -2.33
C GLU A 84 21.50 -1.50 -2.44
N ARG A 85 20.59 -2.49 -2.39
CA ARG A 85 20.90 -3.92 -2.60
C ARG A 85 19.71 -4.72 -3.10
N VAL A 86 20.01 -5.73 -3.90
CA VAL A 86 19.07 -6.80 -4.27
C VAL A 86 19.70 -8.14 -3.94
N ILE A 87 19.01 -8.93 -3.12
CA ILE A 87 19.44 -10.26 -2.70
C ILE A 87 18.50 -11.27 -3.35
N ILE A 88 19.06 -12.23 -4.09
CA ILE A 88 18.33 -13.33 -4.73
C ILE A 88 18.95 -14.63 -4.24
N PHE A 89 18.11 -15.54 -3.77
CA PHE A 89 18.55 -16.80 -3.21
C PHE A 89 17.63 -17.97 -3.57
N ARG A 90 18.17 -19.18 -3.49
CA ARG A 90 17.45 -20.43 -3.73
C ARG A 90 16.77 -20.89 -2.45
N VAL A 91 15.50 -21.34 -2.57
CA VAL A 91 14.70 -21.88 -1.46
C VAL A 91 14.28 -23.31 -1.79
N PRO A 92 15.07 -24.33 -1.43
CA PRO A 92 14.69 -25.73 -1.57
C PRO A 92 13.80 -26.16 -0.40
N TRP A 93 12.75 -26.92 -0.68
CA TRP A 93 11.84 -27.44 0.35
C TRP A 93 11.21 -28.77 -0.12
N GLU A 94 10.67 -29.53 0.82
CA GLU A 94 10.04 -30.85 0.58
C GLU A 94 8.55 -30.74 0.90
N ASP A 95 7.71 -31.30 -0.02
CA ASP A 95 6.26 -31.37 0.19
C ASP A 95 5.85 -32.59 1.04
N ASP A 96 4.55 -32.71 1.29
CA ASP A 96 4.02 -33.83 2.11
C ASP A 96 4.18 -35.20 1.48
N ASN A 97 4.49 -35.29 0.19
CA ASN A 97 4.75 -36.54 -0.55
C ASN A 97 6.25 -36.89 -0.65
N GLY A 98 7.13 -36.08 -0.05
CA GLY A 98 8.57 -36.24 -0.14
C GLY A 98 9.19 -35.75 -1.44
N VAL A 99 8.46 -34.93 -2.21
CA VAL A 99 8.97 -34.36 -3.46
C VAL A 99 9.71 -33.04 -3.16
N PHE A 100 10.91 -32.92 -3.74
CA PHE A 100 11.72 -31.70 -3.60
C PHE A 100 11.30 -30.64 -4.60
N HIS A 101 11.11 -29.41 -4.07
CA HIS A 101 10.79 -28.22 -4.81
C HIS A 101 11.89 -27.18 -4.64
N VAL A 102 12.03 -26.27 -5.61
CA VAL A 102 12.97 -25.15 -5.54
C VAL A 102 12.25 -23.89 -5.99
N ASN A 103 12.13 -22.95 -5.09
CA ASN A 103 11.62 -21.62 -5.36
C ASN A 103 12.75 -20.59 -5.31
N ARG A 104 12.47 -19.41 -5.81
CA ARG A 104 13.38 -18.26 -5.74
C ARG A 104 12.93 -17.28 -4.65
N GLY A 105 13.82 -16.99 -3.72
CA GLY A 105 13.64 -15.95 -2.71
C GLY A 105 14.28 -14.64 -3.13
N TYR A 106 13.70 -13.53 -2.68
CA TYR A 106 14.16 -12.18 -2.97
C TYR A 106 14.08 -11.29 -1.74
N ARG A 107 15.04 -10.37 -1.60
CA ARG A 107 14.92 -9.19 -0.75
C ARG A 107 15.50 -7.99 -1.47
N VAL A 108 14.71 -6.95 -1.67
CA VAL A 108 15.12 -5.65 -2.21
C VAL A 108 15.23 -4.69 -1.04
N GLN A 109 16.43 -4.21 -0.77
CA GLN A 109 16.78 -3.19 0.20
C GLN A 109 16.92 -1.88 -0.59
N ALA A 110 15.85 -1.08 -0.62
CA ALA A 110 15.74 0.00 -1.58
C ALA A 110 16.42 1.30 -1.09
N ASN A 111 16.12 1.72 0.14
CA ASN A 111 16.70 2.95 0.71
C ASN A 111 16.67 2.89 2.23
N SER A 112 17.80 3.21 2.87
CA SER A 112 17.97 3.21 4.32
C SER A 112 18.25 4.59 4.91
N ALA A 113 18.14 5.67 4.16
CA ALA A 113 18.49 7.01 4.59
C ALA A 113 17.79 7.42 5.91
N ILE A 114 16.52 7.10 6.06
CA ILE A 114 15.72 7.48 7.24
C ILE A 114 15.57 6.38 8.30
N GLY A 115 16.14 5.21 8.09
CA GLY A 115 16.07 4.09 9.04
C GLY A 115 16.28 2.73 8.40
N PRO A 116 16.20 1.63 9.18
CA PRO A 116 16.35 0.27 8.66
C PRO A 116 15.34 -0.02 7.55
N TYR A 117 15.73 -0.84 6.56
CA TYR A 117 14.80 -1.22 5.50
C TYR A 117 13.54 -1.86 6.10
N LYS A 118 12.37 -1.48 5.63
CA LYS A 118 11.11 -1.96 6.15
C LYS A 118 10.13 -2.25 5.02
N GLY A 119 9.54 -3.44 5.03
CA GLY A 119 8.48 -3.80 4.10
C GLY A 119 8.19 -5.30 4.06
N GLY A 120 7.00 -5.65 3.55
CA GLY A 120 6.45 -6.99 3.61
C GLY A 120 7.19 -8.03 2.75
N LEU A 121 6.95 -9.29 3.07
CA LEU A 121 7.28 -10.44 2.24
C LEU A 121 6.00 -10.89 1.52
N ARG A 122 6.08 -11.08 0.20
CA ARG A 122 4.96 -11.59 -0.61
C ARG A 122 5.26 -13.01 -1.08
N PHE A 123 4.37 -13.94 -0.77
CA PHE A 123 4.43 -15.30 -1.31
C PHE A 123 3.28 -15.52 -2.28
N HIS A 124 3.63 -15.49 -3.57
CA HIS A 124 2.66 -15.65 -4.64
C HIS A 124 3.38 -16.04 -5.94
N LYS A 125 2.76 -16.92 -6.74
CA LYS A 125 3.32 -17.42 -8.01
C LYS A 125 3.72 -16.32 -9.03
N SER A 126 3.18 -15.12 -8.92
CA SER A 126 3.52 -14.01 -9.81
C SER A 126 4.75 -13.21 -9.38
N VAL A 127 5.31 -13.50 -8.20
CA VAL A 127 6.46 -12.74 -7.68
C VAL A 127 7.67 -12.88 -8.59
N ASN A 128 8.20 -11.73 -9.00
CA ASN A 128 9.43 -11.58 -9.75
C ASN A 128 10.18 -10.32 -9.28
N LEU A 129 11.37 -10.07 -9.82
CA LEU A 129 12.20 -8.95 -9.41
C LEU A 129 11.55 -7.59 -9.75
N SER A 130 10.89 -7.46 -10.91
CA SER A 130 10.23 -6.22 -11.32
C SER A 130 9.16 -5.80 -10.30
N ILE A 131 8.28 -6.75 -9.92
CA ILE A 131 7.24 -6.52 -8.92
C ILE A 131 7.85 -6.11 -7.58
N LEU A 132 8.94 -6.76 -7.15
CA LEU A 132 9.54 -6.46 -5.84
C LEU A 132 10.34 -5.15 -5.86
N LYS A 133 11.00 -4.78 -6.96
CA LYS A 133 11.62 -3.45 -7.11
C LYS A 133 10.56 -2.35 -7.09
N PHE A 134 9.47 -2.53 -7.84
CA PHE A 134 8.32 -1.63 -7.81
C PHE A 134 7.80 -1.42 -6.38
N LEU A 135 7.47 -2.52 -5.70
CA LEU A 135 6.92 -2.46 -4.35
C LEU A 135 7.92 -1.89 -3.33
N ALA A 136 9.22 -2.15 -3.48
CA ALA A 136 10.25 -1.59 -2.61
C ALA A 136 10.44 -0.09 -2.83
N PHE A 137 10.39 0.37 -4.06
CA PHE A 137 10.43 1.78 -4.41
C PHE A 137 9.24 2.55 -3.83
N GLU A 138 8.01 2.06 -4.04
CA GLU A 138 6.80 2.61 -3.43
C GLU A 138 6.89 2.64 -1.89
N GLN A 139 7.53 1.62 -1.30
CA GLN A 139 7.66 1.51 0.14
C GLN A 139 8.56 2.60 0.73
N ILE A 140 9.55 3.14 -0.02
CA ILE A 140 10.36 4.28 0.43
C ILE A 140 9.45 5.46 0.79
N PHE A 141 8.57 5.83 -0.14
CA PHE A 141 7.65 6.98 0.01
C PHE A 141 6.60 6.73 1.09
N LYS A 142 5.98 5.55 1.06
CA LYS A 142 4.96 5.18 2.04
C LYS A 142 5.49 5.22 3.47
N ASN A 143 6.69 4.71 3.69
CA ASN A 143 7.31 4.69 5.01
C ASN A 143 7.70 6.11 5.46
N ALA A 144 8.27 6.91 4.57
CA ALA A 144 8.65 8.29 4.87
C ALA A 144 7.46 9.16 5.28
N LEU A 145 6.27 8.93 4.71
CA LEU A 145 5.05 9.63 5.11
C LEU A 145 4.70 9.45 6.58
N THR A 146 4.99 8.29 7.17
CA THR A 146 4.67 8.04 8.58
C THR A 146 5.43 8.93 9.56
N GLY A 147 6.53 9.57 9.12
CA GLY A 147 7.42 10.32 9.99
C GLY A 147 8.24 9.45 10.97
N LEU A 148 8.13 8.12 10.86
CA LEU A 148 8.84 7.18 11.70
C LEU A 148 10.17 6.77 11.05
N PRO A 149 11.21 6.41 11.85
CA PRO A 149 12.56 6.12 11.35
C PRO A 149 12.62 4.72 10.70
N ILE A 150 12.03 4.56 9.55
CA ILE A 150 11.99 3.32 8.76
C ILE A 150 12.24 3.59 7.28
N GLY A 151 13.20 2.91 6.70
CA GLY A 151 13.53 2.95 5.29
C GLY A 151 12.62 2.09 4.42
N GLY A 152 12.96 1.92 3.15
CA GLY A 152 12.16 1.17 2.18
C GLY A 152 12.78 -0.18 1.82
N GLY A 153 11.98 -1.24 1.86
CA GLY A 153 12.38 -2.56 1.41
C GLY A 153 11.19 -3.45 1.07
N LYS A 154 11.44 -4.51 0.31
CA LYS A 154 10.41 -5.50 -0.06
C LYS A 154 11.06 -6.84 -0.34
N GLY A 155 10.35 -7.92 -0.06
CA GLY A 155 10.83 -9.26 -0.38
C GLY A 155 9.72 -10.21 -0.74
N GLY A 156 10.09 -11.45 -0.99
CA GLY A 156 9.11 -12.49 -1.28
C GLY A 156 9.67 -13.64 -2.08
N SER A 157 8.75 -14.46 -2.58
CA SER A 157 9.06 -15.65 -3.37
C SER A 157 7.92 -15.97 -4.33
N ASP A 158 8.24 -16.66 -5.42
CA ASP A 158 7.29 -17.28 -6.34
C ASP A 158 6.56 -18.51 -5.75
N PHE A 159 6.78 -18.82 -4.48
CA PHE A 159 6.01 -19.79 -3.71
C PHE A 159 4.56 -19.32 -3.48
N ASP A 160 3.60 -20.21 -3.72
CA ASP A 160 2.17 -19.93 -3.44
C ASP A 160 1.70 -20.81 -2.27
N PRO A 161 1.41 -20.25 -1.09
CA PRO A 161 0.95 -21.00 0.08
C PRO A 161 -0.49 -21.50 -0.05
N LYS A 162 -1.24 -21.04 -1.07
CA LYS A 162 -2.64 -21.43 -1.26
C LYS A 162 -2.76 -22.90 -1.59
N GLY A 163 -3.54 -23.63 -0.79
CA GLY A 163 -3.76 -25.06 -0.96
C GLY A 163 -2.62 -25.94 -0.43
N LYS A 164 -1.61 -25.34 0.22
CA LYS A 164 -0.52 -26.06 0.89
C LYS A 164 -0.88 -26.37 2.34
N SER A 165 -0.37 -27.51 2.85
CA SER A 165 -0.50 -27.84 4.26
C SER A 165 0.34 -26.91 5.14
N ASP A 166 0.02 -26.85 6.44
CA ASP A 166 0.82 -26.07 7.40
C ASP A 166 2.25 -26.59 7.49
N ARG A 167 2.47 -27.90 7.30
CA ARG A 167 3.79 -28.52 7.28
C ARG A 167 4.59 -28.08 6.05
N GLU A 168 4.00 -28.10 4.87
CA GLU A 168 4.64 -27.62 3.64
C GLU A 168 5.02 -26.14 3.75
N VAL A 169 4.10 -25.29 4.24
CA VAL A 169 4.36 -23.86 4.45
C VAL A 169 5.45 -23.64 5.49
N MET A 170 5.48 -24.44 6.56
CA MET A 170 6.54 -24.39 7.57
C MET A 170 7.90 -24.74 6.98
N HIS A 171 8.00 -25.84 6.21
CA HIS A 171 9.24 -26.25 5.55
C HIS A 171 9.77 -25.16 4.61
N PHE A 172 8.87 -24.58 3.81
CA PHE A 172 9.22 -23.46 2.94
C PHE A 172 9.73 -22.26 3.73
N CYS A 173 8.99 -21.80 4.75
CA CYS A 173 9.37 -20.66 5.59
C CYS A 173 10.72 -20.86 6.29
N GLN A 174 10.99 -22.07 6.78
CA GLN A 174 12.25 -22.40 7.42
C GLN A 174 13.43 -22.33 6.43
N SER A 175 13.25 -22.89 5.23
CA SER A 175 14.27 -22.81 4.17
C SER A 175 14.49 -21.36 3.72
N PHE A 176 13.42 -20.59 3.50
CA PHE A 176 13.48 -19.18 3.12
C PHE A 176 14.24 -18.35 4.17
N MET A 177 13.91 -18.51 5.46
CA MET A 177 14.54 -17.77 6.54
C MET A 177 16.00 -18.16 6.74
N THR A 178 16.39 -19.41 6.45
CA THR A 178 17.78 -19.87 6.56
C THR A 178 18.73 -19.03 5.69
N GLU A 179 18.28 -18.59 4.52
CA GLU A 179 19.05 -17.67 3.68
C GLU A 179 18.84 -16.21 4.07
N LEU A 180 17.59 -15.79 4.30
CA LEU A 180 17.26 -14.40 4.58
C LEU A 180 17.87 -13.88 5.89
N CYS A 181 18.04 -14.73 6.92
CA CYS A 181 18.53 -14.33 8.25
C CYS A 181 19.90 -13.66 8.25
N ARG A 182 20.70 -13.85 7.19
CA ARG A 182 22.02 -13.23 7.02
C ARG A 182 21.96 -11.74 6.65
N HIS A 183 20.79 -11.26 6.26
CA HIS A 183 20.60 -9.95 5.65
C HIS A 183 19.58 -9.07 6.38
N ILE A 184 18.99 -9.58 7.46
CA ILE A 184 17.96 -8.90 8.24
C ILE A 184 18.35 -8.76 9.72
N GLY A 185 17.68 -7.87 10.40
CA GLY A 185 17.89 -7.61 11.83
C GLY A 185 17.13 -6.34 12.24
N PRO A 186 16.89 -6.12 13.56
CA PRO A 186 16.07 -5.02 14.04
C PRO A 186 16.56 -3.63 13.61
N ASN A 187 17.88 -3.48 13.42
CA ASN A 187 18.51 -2.23 13.05
C ASN A 187 19.05 -2.22 11.59
N ILE A 188 18.76 -3.26 10.81
CA ILE A 188 19.25 -3.41 9.44
C ILE A 188 18.08 -3.44 8.48
N ASP A 189 17.23 -4.47 8.62
CA ASP A 189 16.13 -4.73 7.73
C ASP A 189 15.05 -5.55 8.47
N VAL A 190 13.82 -5.02 8.49
CA VAL A 190 12.71 -5.61 9.27
C VAL A 190 11.56 -5.98 8.34
N PRO A 191 11.51 -7.23 7.85
CA PRO A 191 10.39 -7.72 7.06
C PRO A 191 9.07 -7.75 7.84
N ALA A 192 7.97 -7.81 7.10
CA ALA A 192 6.59 -7.93 7.61
C ALA A 192 5.77 -8.88 6.74
N GLY A 193 4.49 -9.07 7.08
CA GLY A 193 3.53 -9.75 6.22
C GLY A 193 3.10 -8.93 5.01
N ASP A 194 2.67 -9.63 3.96
CA ASP A 194 2.03 -9.13 2.74
C ASP A 194 1.19 -10.26 2.13
N ILE A 195 0.79 -10.19 0.86
CA ILE A 195 0.04 -11.26 0.19
C ILE A 195 0.74 -12.62 0.38
N GLY A 196 0.00 -13.61 0.87
CA GLY A 196 0.49 -14.96 1.13
C GLY A 196 1.41 -15.10 2.36
N VAL A 197 1.56 -14.03 3.15
CA VAL A 197 2.34 -14.04 4.40
C VAL A 197 1.52 -13.37 5.51
N GLY A 198 0.83 -14.19 6.27
CA GLY A 198 0.07 -13.77 7.46
C GLY A 198 0.78 -14.14 8.76
N ALA A 199 0.02 -14.14 9.85
CA ALA A 199 0.54 -14.45 11.18
C ALA A 199 1.17 -15.85 11.26
N ARG A 200 0.63 -16.84 10.53
CA ARG A 200 1.16 -18.21 10.45
C ARG A 200 2.57 -18.21 9.85
N GLU A 201 2.74 -17.62 8.68
CA GLU A 201 4.03 -17.55 7.98
C GLU A 201 5.05 -16.75 8.80
N ILE A 202 4.64 -15.60 9.36
CA ILE A 202 5.50 -14.80 10.25
C ILE A 202 5.94 -15.63 11.46
N GLY A 203 5.06 -16.42 12.05
CA GLY A 203 5.41 -17.34 13.15
C GLY A 203 6.48 -18.35 12.76
N PHE A 204 6.34 -19.01 11.61
CA PHE A 204 7.32 -19.99 11.11
C PHE A 204 8.67 -19.33 10.76
N LEU A 205 8.64 -18.14 10.13
CA LEU A 205 9.84 -17.37 9.81
C LEU A 205 10.56 -16.93 11.09
N TYR A 206 9.82 -16.39 12.08
CA TYR A 206 10.40 -15.96 13.34
C TYR A 206 11.00 -17.11 14.15
N GLY A 207 10.29 -18.26 14.22
CA GLY A 207 10.78 -19.45 14.89
C GLY A 207 12.11 -19.95 14.33
N GLN A 208 12.26 -19.95 13.00
CA GLN A 208 13.50 -20.34 12.34
C GLN A 208 14.61 -19.31 12.56
N TYR A 209 14.33 -18.02 12.48
CA TYR A 209 15.30 -16.95 12.79
C TYR A 209 15.85 -17.11 14.21
N LYS A 210 14.94 -17.23 15.21
CA LYS A 210 15.31 -17.45 16.60
C LYS A 210 16.21 -18.66 16.81
N ARG A 211 15.91 -19.78 16.12
CA ARG A 211 16.70 -20.99 16.18
C ARG A 211 18.11 -20.83 15.62
N ILE A 212 18.27 -20.08 14.51
CA ILE A 212 19.57 -19.87 13.87
C ILE A 212 20.43 -18.88 14.69
N GLN A 213 19.82 -17.80 15.17
CA GLN A 213 20.54 -16.74 15.89
C GLN A 213 20.78 -17.06 17.37
N ASP A 214 20.11 -18.07 17.90
CA ASP A 214 20.12 -18.44 19.33
C ASP A 214 19.80 -17.24 20.25
N ALA A 215 18.88 -16.38 19.80
CA ALA A 215 18.49 -15.15 20.48
C ALA A 215 17.00 -14.87 20.33
N PHE A 216 16.38 -14.29 21.36
CA PHE A 216 15.01 -13.75 21.29
C PHE A 216 15.06 -12.30 20.82
N ASP A 217 15.13 -12.11 19.50
CA ASP A 217 15.23 -10.81 18.85
C ASP A 217 13.85 -10.43 18.26
N ALA A 218 12.98 -9.91 19.13
CA ALA A 218 11.61 -9.61 18.77
C ALA A 218 11.47 -8.58 17.63
N GLY A 219 12.45 -7.67 17.50
CA GLY A 219 12.41 -6.58 16.52
C GLY A 219 12.71 -6.99 15.08
N VAL A 220 13.11 -8.24 14.81
CA VAL A 220 13.55 -8.66 13.47
C VAL A 220 12.42 -8.75 12.43
N LEU A 221 11.19 -9.01 12.87
CA LEU A 221 10.00 -9.13 12.03
C LEU A 221 8.82 -8.41 12.69
N THR A 222 7.90 -7.88 11.89
CA THR A 222 6.62 -7.37 12.40
C THR A 222 5.43 -8.15 11.86
N GLY A 223 4.28 -8.03 12.55
CA GLY A 223 3.10 -8.85 12.30
C GLY A 223 3.10 -10.16 13.11
N LYS A 224 3.88 -10.19 14.18
CA LYS A 224 3.96 -11.29 15.12
C LYS A 224 2.67 -11.44 15.95
N GLY A 225 2.47 -12.62 16.53
CA GLY A 225 1.46 -12.81 17.58
C GLY A 225 1.77 -11.95 18.82
N ILE A 226 0.72 -11.57 19.53
CA ILE A 226 0.81 -10.70 20.73
C ILE A 226 1.76 -11.29 21.78
N ASP A 227 1.69 -12.61 22.01
CA ASP A 227 2.45 -13.29 23.06
C ASP A 227 3.97 -13.32 22.83
N TYR A 228 4.43 -12.98 21.63
CA TYR A 228 5.85 -12.94 21.31
C TYR A 228 6.30 -11.67 20.60
N GLY A 229 5.70 -10.55 20.98
CA GLY A 229 6.15 -9.20 20.60
C GLY A 229 5.37 -8.56 19.47
N GLY A 230 4.15 -9.04 19.17
CA GLY A 230 3.21 -8.36 18.28
C GLY A 230 2.60 -7.12 18.91
N SER A 231 1.95 -6.29 18.11
CA SER A 231 1.25 -5.08 18.56
C SER A 231 -0.25 -5.22 18.41
N PHE A 232 -0.99 -4.75 19.40
CA PHE A 232 -2.43 -4.49 19.27
C PHE A 232 -2.69 -3.50 18.14
N ALA A 233 -3.92 -3.45 17.66
CA ALA A 233 -4.40 -2.62 16.56
C ALA A 233 -3.69 -2.86 15.21
N ARG A 234 -2.82 -3.88 15.06
CA ARG A 234 -2.11 -4.14 13.80
C ARG A 234 -3.05 -4.64 12.70
N THR A 235 -4.03 -5.45 13.06
CA THR A 235 -5.02 -5.99 12.13
C THR A 235 -5.94 -4.90 11.60
N GLU A 236 -6.35 -4.00 12.47
CA GLU A 236 -7.25 -2.87 12.23
C GLU A 236 -6.56 -1.72 11.48
N ALA A 237 -5.26 -1.58 11.65
CA ALA A 237 -4.48 -0.39 11.35
C ALA A 237 -4.67 0.18 9.94
N THR A 238 -4.77 -0.67 8.91
CA THR A 238 -4.90 -0.19 7.53
C THR A 238 -6.29 0.39 7.30
N GLY A 239 -7.35 -0.32 7.72
CA GLY A 239 -8.73 0.15 7.58
C GLY A 239 -9.01 1.38 8.45
N TYR A 240 -8.51 1.39 9.69
CA TYR A 240 -8.66 2.53 10.60
C TYR A 240 -7.90 3.75 10.07
N GLY A 241 -6.65 3.57 9.65
CA GLY A 241 -5.83 4.63 9.08
C GLY A 241 -6.46 5.24 7.83
N LEU A 242 -7.03 4.41 6.95
CA LEU A 242 -7.78 4.87 5.79
C LEU A 242 -8.89 5.85 6.19
N LEU A 243 -9.69 5.49 7.18
CA LEU A 243 -10.80 6.33 7.63
C LEU A 243 -10.34 7.58 8.39
N TYR A 244 -9.22 7.54 9.11
CA TYR A 244 -8.63 8.75 9.70
C TYR A 244 -8.22 9.74 8.62
N PHE A 245 -7.50 9.29 7.60
CA PHE A 245 -7.09 10.14 6.48
C PHE A 245 -8.30 10.72 5.72
N VAL A 246 -9.28 9.87 5.36
CA VAL A 246 -10.50 10.30 4.65
C VAL A 246 -11.29 11.30 5.48
N LYS A 247 -11.41 11.08 6.79
CA LYS A 247 -12.09 12.01 7.69
C LYS A 247 -11.40 13.38 7.71
N ASP A 248 -10.08 13.41 7.90
CA ASP A 248 -9.33 14.67 7.94
C ASP A 248 -9.41 15.41 6.59
N MET A 249 -9.41 14.65 5.46
CA MET A 249 -9.63 15.21 4.12
C MET A 249 -11.02 15.84 3.97
N LEU A 250 -12.07 15.21 4.50
CA LEU A 250 -13.44 15.74 4.49
C LEU A 250 -13.59 16.93 5.43
N ASP A 251 -13.04 16.85 6.64
CA ASP A 251 -13.07 17.94 7.65
C ASP A 251 -12.39 19.21 7.09
N ASN A 252 -11.30 19.06 6.35
CA ASN A 252 -10.63 20.19 5.68
C ASN A 252 -11.51 20.91 4.65
N LYS A 253 -12.56 20.26 4.18
CA LYS A 253 -13.59 20.84 3.30
C LYS A 253 -14.90 21.17 4.02
N ASN A 254 -14.92 21.10 5.36
CA ASN A 254 -16.10 21.29 6.21
C ASN A 254 -17.23 20.30 5.89
N ILE A 255 -16.89 19.06 5.53
CA ILE A 255 -17.85 18.01 5.23
C ILE A 255 -17.85 17.01 6.38
N ASP A 256 -18.99 16.86 7.07
CA ASP A 256 -19.16 15.82 8.08
C ASP A 256 -19.41 14.46 7.41
N ILE A 257 -18.65 13.44 7.81
CA ILE A 257 -18.82 12.05 7.36
C ILE A 257 -20.11 11.42 7.88
N LYS A 258 -20.65 11.94 9.00
CA LYS A 258 -21.85 11.40 9.66
C LYS A 258 -23.05 11.38 8.71
N GLY A 259 -23.71 10.22 8.62
CA GLY A 259 -24.88 10.00 7.77
C GLY A 259 -24.58 9.89 6.27
N LYS A 260 -23.31 9.98 5.86
CA LYS A 260 -22.94 9.79 4.44
C LYS A 260 -22.97 8.31 4.08
N THR A 261 -23.45 8.02 2.87
CA THR A 261 -23.42 6.67 2.29
C THR A 261 -22.01 6.36 1.80
N VAL A 262 -21.52 5.19 2.18
CA VAL A 262 -20.18 4.68 1.84
C VAL A 262 -20.32 3.33 1.16
N ILE A 263 -19.60 3.13 0.06
CA ILE A 263 -19.41 1.83 -0.58
C ILE A 263 -17.98 1.35 -0.36
N VAL A 264 -17.83 0.08 0.02
CA VAL A 264 -16.54 -0.55 0.32
C VAL A 264 -16.42 -1.82 -0.51
N SER A 265 -15.33 -1.98 -1.26
CA SER A 265 -14.99 -3.24 -1.90
C SER A 265 -14.14 -4.13 -1.00
N GLY A 266 -14.23 -5.44 -1.22
CA GLY A 266 -13.49 -6.41 -0.42
C GLY A 266 -14.22 -6.85 0.84
N SER A 267 -13.68 -7.90 1.46
CA SER A 267 -14.09 -8.47 2.76
C SER A 267 -12.88 -9.08 3.49
N GLY A 268 -11.67 -8.63 3.15
CA GLY A 268 -10.46 -8.90 3.92
C GLY A 268 -10.24 -7.87 5.03
N ASN A 269 -9.11 -7.96 5.74
CA ASN A 269 -8.82 -7.09 6.89
C ASN A 269 -9.01 -5.60 6.59
N VAL A 270 -8.47 -5.10 5.46
CA VAL A 270 -8.61 -3.67 5.13
C VAL A 270 -10.08 -3.26 5.03
N ALA A 271 -10.88 -4.04 4.29
CA ALA A 271 -12.30 -3.74 4.08
C ALA A 271 -13.12 -3.86 5.37
N ILE A 272 -12.96 -4.94 6.13
CA ILE A 272 -13.69 -5.19 7.38
C ILE A 272 -13.47 -4.02 8.35
N TYR A 273 -12.21 -3.64 8.58
CA TYR A 273 -11.90 -2.58 9.54
C TYR A 273 -12.13 -1.17 8.98
N ALA A 274 -12.18 -1.00 7.66
CA ALA A 274 -12.68 0.24 7.05
C ALA A 274 -14.20 0.39 7.28
N ILE A 275 -14.98 -0.69 7.09
CA ILE A 275 -16.43 -0.71 7.39
C ILE A 275 -16.67 -0.36 8.86
N GLU A 276 -15.99 -1.07 9.78
CA GLU A 276 -16.14 -0.86 11.22
C GLU A 276 -15.83 0.59 11.63
N LYS A 277 -14.70 1.14 11.17
CA LYS A 277 -14.33 2.52 11.52
C LYS A 277 -15.25 3.55 10.86
N ALA A 278 -15.70 3.34 9.62
CA ALA A 278 -16.65 4.24 8.97
C ALA A 278 -17.98 4.30 9.74
N GLN A 279 -18.48 3.16 10.18
CA GLN A 279 -19.70 3.08 11.00
C GLN A 279 -19.52 3.71 12.37
N ALA A 280 -18.36 3.50 13.02
CA ALA A 280 -18.02 4.15 14.29
C ALA A 280 -17.96 5.69 14.16
N LEU A 281 -17.60 6.22 12.99
CA LEU A 281 -17.64 7.65 12.68
C LEU A 281 -19.04 8.14 12.26
N GLY A 282 -20.04 7.25 12.26
CA GLY A 282 -21.42 7.59 11.95
C GLY A 282 -21.80 7.54 10.47
N ALA A 283 -20.94 7.05 9.59
CA ALA A 283 -21.26 6.83 8.18
C ALA A 283 -22.14 5.57 8.01
N LYS A 284 -22.86 5.49 6.89
CA LYS A 284 -23.66 4.34 6.51
C LYS A 284 -22.95 3.56 5.41
N VAL A 285 -22.37 2.42 5.76
CA VAL A 285 -21.71 1.54 4.78
C VAL A 285 -22.74 0.57 4.23
N VAL A 286 -22.92 0.53 2.90
CA VAL A 286 -23.98 -0.23 2.25
C VAL A 286 -23.49 -1.39 1.40
N THR A 287 -22.17 -1.57 1.23
CA THR A 287 -21.61 -2.68 0.44
C THR A 287 -20.42 -3.33 1.11
N CYS A 288 -20.23 -4.62 0.81
CA CYS A 288 -18.96 -5.33 0.91
C CYS A 288 -18.90 -6.37 -0.21
N SER A 289 -17.70 -6.82 -0.61
CA SER A 289 -17.55 -7.74 -1.75
C SER A 289 -16.45 -8.79 -1.52
N ASP A 290 -16.50 -9.85 -2.31
CA ASP A 290 -15.37 -10.75 -2.51
C ASP A 290 -15.25 -11.14 -4.01
N SER A 291 -14.38 -12.10 -4.33
CA SER A 291 -14.16 -12.50 -5.72
C SER A 291 -15.39 -13.16 -6.38
N SER A 292 -16.42 -13.50 -5.61
CA SER A 292 -17.67 -14.13 -6.14
C SER A 292 -18.78 -13.11 -6.42
N GLY A 293 -18.73 -11.92 -5.80
CA GLY A 293 -19.78 -10.91 -5.95
C GLY A 293 -19.74 -9.86 -4.85
N TYR A 294 -20.85 -9.14 -4.69
CA TYR A 294 -20.99 -8.15 -3.61
C TYR A 294 -22.38 -8.22 -2.94
N ILE A 295 -22.41 -7.75 -1.71
CA ILE A 295 -23.64 -7.49 -0.97
C ILE A 295 -23.98 -6.00 -1.09
N TYR A 296 -25.25 -5.70 -1.30
CA TYR A 296 -25.86 -4.40 -1.09
C TYR A 296 -26.90 -4.51 0.03
N ASP A 297 -26.69 -3.77 1.10
CA ASP A 297 -27.65 -3.66 2.20
C ASP A 297 -28.03 -2.21 2.43
N ALA A 298 -29.25 -1.85 2.03
CA ALA A 298 -29.79 -0.50 2.16
C ALA A 298 -29.90 -0.04 3.63
N ASN A 299 -29.99 -0.98 4.58
CA ASN A 299 -30.02 -0.70 6.02
C ASN A 299 -28.62 -0.44 6.59
N GLY A 300 -27.58 -0.86 5.92
CA GLY A 300 -26.18 -0.80 6.29
C GLY A 300 -25.63 -2.18 6.63
N ILE A 301 -24.38 -2.43 6.21
CA ILE A 301 -23.69 -3.71 6.43
C ILE A 301 -23.56 -3.99 7.93
N ASP A 302 -23.97 -5.18 8.38
CA ASP A 302 -23.62 -5.70 9.69
C ASP A 302 -22.19 -6.27 9.67
N VAL A 303 -21.25 -5.50 10.20
CA VAL A 303 -19.84 -5.87 10.21
C VAL A 303 -19.56 -7.10 11.08
N ALA A 304 -20.37 -7.37 12.10
CA ALA A 304 -20.22 -8.56 12.95
C ALA A 304 -20.49 -9.84 12.16
N THR A 305 -21.53 -9.84 11.34
CA THR A 305 -21.82 -10.94 10.41
C THR A 305 -20.71 -11.12 9.36
N VAL A 306 -20.17 -10.02 8.83
CA VAL A 306 -19.03 -10.11 7.86
C VAL A 306 -17.80 -10.72 8.53
N LYS A 307 -17.47 -10.31 9.78
CA LYS A 307 -16.37 -10.90 10.55
C LYS A 307 -16.58 -12.40 10.81
N ASP A 308 -17.76 -12.80 11.23
CA ASP A 308 -18.08 -14.22 11.43
C ASP A 308 -17.88 -15.04 10.15
N ILE A 309 -18.42 -14.57 9.02
CA ILE A 309 -18.27 -15.26 7.73
C ILE A 309 -16.81 -15.37 7.33
N LYS A 310 -16.02 -14.29 7.42
CA LYS A 310 -14.68 -14.21 6.82
C LYS A 310 -13.56 -14.68 7.76
N GLU A 311 -13.61 -14.30 9.03
CA GLU A 311 -12.55 -14.55 10.00
C GLU A 311 -12.74 -15.88 10.74
N VAL A 312 -14.00 -16.24 11.06
CA VAL A 312 -14.32 -17.47 11.81
C VAL A 312 -14.60 -18.63 10.85
N ARG A 313 -15.63 -18.50 10.00
CA ARG A 313 -16.07 -19.61 9.12
C ARG A 313 -15.26 -19.73 7.83
N ARG A 314 -14.51 -18.69 7.44
CA ARG A 314 -13.76 -18.60 6.18
C ARG A 314 -14.63 -18.83 4.93
N GLY A 315 -15.90 -18.42 5.03
CA GLY A 315 -16.93 -18.56 4.04
C GLY A 315 -16.90 -17.50 2.93
N ARG A 316 -17.96 -17.49 2.11
CA ARG A 316 -18.18 -16.51 1.05
C ARG A 316 -19.15 -15.45 1.48
N ILE A 317 -18.97 -14.20 0.96
CA ILE A 317 -19.83 -13.09 1.36
C ILE A 317 -21.31 -13.30 1.04
N LYS A 318 -21.65 -14.12 0.06
CA LYS A 318 -23.02 -14.45 -0.28
C LYS A 318 -23.80 -15.09 0.89
N GLU A 319 -23.12 -15.68 1.88
CA GLU A 319 -23.75 -16.26 3.08
C GLU A 319 -24.41 -15.19 3.96
N TYR A 320 -24.07 -13.90 3.75
CA TYR A 320 -24.63 -12.78 4.48
C TYR A 320 -26.17 -12.70 4.36
N ILE A 321 -26.73 -12.99 3.15
CA ILE A 321 -28.18 -12.94 2.91
C ILE A 321 -28.95 -14.02 3.68
N GLU A 322 -28.29 -15.05 4.21
CA GLU A 322 -28.96 -16.09 5.00
C GLU A 322 -29.48 -15.53 6.35
N THR A 323 -28.80 -14.53 6.89
CA THR A 323 -29.17 -13.86 8.14
C THR A 323 -29.74 -12.45 7.92
N HIS A 324 -29.56 -11.89 6.73
CA HIS A 324 -30.03 -10.55 6.34
C HIS A 324 -30.86 -10.65 5.04
N PRO A 325 -32.10 -11.13 5.10
CA PRO A 325 -32.92 -11.41 3.91
C PRO A 325 -33.34 -10.15 3.14
N ASP A 326 -33.24 -8.96 3.74
CA ASP A 326 -33.50 -7.69 3.07
C ASP A 326 -32.28 -7.18 2.26
N ALA A 327 -31.12 -7.80 2.41
CA ALA A 327 -29.92 -7.48 1.64
C ALA A 327 -29.94 -8.23 0.30
N GLU A 328 -29.29 -7.64 -0.69
CA GLU A 328 -29.16 -8.19 -2.03
C GLU A 328 -27.74 -8.71 -2.28
N TYR A 329 -27.64 -9.89 -2.91
CA TYR A 329 -26.37 -10.42 -3.42
C TYR A 329 -26.32 -10.34 -4.93
N HIS A 330 -25.21 -9.83 -5.47
CA HIS A 330 -24.96 -9.70 -6.90
C HIS A 330 -23.63 -10.39 -7.27
N GLU A 331 -23.63 -11.19 -8.35
CA GLU A 331 -22.48 -12.02 -8.75
C GLU A 331 -21.29 -11.24 -9.34
N ASN A 332 -21.52 -10.04 -9.88
CA ASN A 332 -20.44 -9.22 -10.44
C ASN A 332 -19.98 -8.15 -9.45
N SER A 333 -18.85 -8.38 -8.79
CA SER A 333 -18.32 -7.45 -7.78
C SER A 333 -18.06 -6.03 -8.31
N ARG A 334 -17.75 -5.85 -9.61
CA ARG A 334 -17.51 -4.52 -10.20
C ARG A 334 -18.77 -3.67 -10.31
N ASP A 335 -19.94 -4.29 -10.38
CA ASP A 335 -21.22 -3.56 -10.49
C ASP A 335 -21.56 -2.77 -9.22
N MET A 336 -20.89 -3.03 -8.11
CA MET A 336 -21.05 -2.22 -6.89
C MET A 336 -20.72 -0.74 -7.10
N TRP A 337 -19.80 -0.40 -8.04
CA TRP A 337 -19.47 0.98 -8.36
C TRP A 337 -20.60 1.77 -9.03
N LYS A 338 -21.70 1.08 -9.42
CA LYS A 338 -22.94 1.70 -9.93
C LYS A 338 -23.85 2.20 -8.80
N ILE A 339 -23.60 1.81 -7.55
CA ILE A 339 -24.43 2.20 -6.40
C ILE A 339 -24.13 3.66 -6.05
N PRO A 340 -25.14 4.55 -5.95
CA PRO A 340 -24.93 5.93 -5.53
C PRO A 340 -24.36 6.00 -4.10
N ALA A 341 -23.25 6.68 -3.96
CA ALA A 341 -22.58 6.86 -2.67
C ALA A 341 -21.84 8.21 -2.60
N PHE A 342 -21.66 8.71 -1.39
CA PHE A 342 -20.87 9.92 -1.16
C PHE A 342 -19.37 9.62 -1.11
N ILE A 343 -18.99 8.45 -0.57
CA ILE A 343 -17.61 7.98 -0.43
C ILE A 343 -17.50 6.58 -1.04
N ALA A 344 -16.43 6.35 -1.82
CA ALA A 344 -16.06 5.01 -2.27
C ALA A 344 -14.68 4.64 -1.72
N LEU A 345 -14.60 3.44 -1.13
CA LEU A 345 -13.39 2.90 -0.50
C LEU A 345 -13.00 1.59 -1.21
N PRO A 346 -12.17 1.66 -2.25
CA PRO A 346 -11.62 0.46 -2.89
C PRO A 346 -10.61 -0.21 -1.96
N CYS A 347 -10.99 -1.36 -1.38
CA CYS A 347 -10.23 -2.10 -0.38
C CYS A 347 -9.92 -3.55 -0.78
N ALA A 348 -10.24 -3.96 -2.04
CA ALA A 348 -10.08 -5.34 -2.47
C ALA A 348 -8.77 -5.59 -3.23
N THR A 349 -8.66 -5.09 -4.45
CA THR A 349 -7.55 -5.46 -5.35
C THR A 349 -7.04 -4.29 -6.20
N GLN A 350 -5.84 -4.49 -6.74
CA GLN A 350 -5.26 -3.56 -7.71
C GLN A 350 -6.12 -3.49 -8.98
N GLY A 351 -6.31 -2.27 -9.53
CA GLY A 351 -7.00 -2.03 -10.80
C GLY A 351 -8.49 -2.34 -10.77
N GLU A 352 -9.14 -2.27 -9.62
CA GLU A 352 -10.57 -2.54 -9.50
C GLU A 352 -11.47 -1.37 -9.95
N ILE A 353 -10.94 -0.15 -9.95
CA ILE A 353 -11.62 1.03 -10.52
C ILE A 353 -10.89 1.45 -11.78
N ASP A 354 -11.50 1.19 -12.93
CA ASP A 354 -11.09 1.68 -14.24
C ASP A 354 -11.79 3.01 -14.59
N LEU A 355 -11.45 3.60 -15.74
CA LEU A 355 -12.02 4.87 -16.19
C LEU A 355 -13.55 4.81 -16.30
N GLU A 356 -14.13 3.70 -16.76
CA GLU A 356 -15.59 3.57 -16.89
C GLU A 356 -16.26 3.53 -15.52
N SER A 357 -15.69 2.80 -14.56
CA SER A 357 -16.15 2.80 -13.18
C SER A 357 -16.04 4.19 -12.55
N ALA A 358 -14.95 4.93 -12.84
CA ALA A 358 -14.76 6.30 -12.35
C ALA A 358 -15.84 7.25 -12.90
N LYS A 359 -16.17 7.17 -14.19
CA LYS A 359 -17.24 7.96 -14.80
C LYS A 359 -18.58 7.70 -14.12
N ILE A 360 -18.90 6.44 -13.88
CA ILE A 360 -20.15 6.04 -13.21
C ILE A 360 -20.21 6.59 -11.79
N LEU A 361 -19.12 6.47 -11.01
CA LEU A 361 -19.04 6.99 -9.65
C LEU A 361 -19.25 8.51 -9.60
N VAL A 362 -18.63 9.25 -10.52
CA VAL A 362 -18.80 10.72 -10.61
C VAL A 362 -20.23 11.08 -11.00
N GLN A 363 -20.82 10.40 -12.00
CA GLN A 363 -22.21 10.59 -12.40
C GLN A 363 -23.19 10.32 -11.26
N ASN A 364 -22.91 9.33 -10.42
CA ASN A 364 -23.69 8.96 -9.23
C ASN A 364 -23.42 9.86 -8.02
N GLY A 365 -22.59 10.88 -8.17
CA GLY A 365 -22.42 11.94 -7.19
C GLY A 365 -21.36 11.66 -6.11
N VAL A 366 -20.42 10.73 -6.34
CA VAL A 366 -19.30 10.50 -5.41
C VAL A 366 -18.51 11.80 -5.19
N LYS A 367 -18.13 12.06 -3.94
CA LYS A 367 -17.38 13.27 -3.54
C LYS A 367 -15.99 12.94 -3.00
N ALA A 368 -15.78 11.71 -2.54
CA ALA A 368 -14.49 11.29 -2.03
C ALA A 368 -14.20 9.84 -2.39
N ILE A 369 -12.95 9.58 -2.76
CA ILE A 369 -12.36 8.25 -2.95
C ILE A 369 -11.27 8.09 -1.90
N GLY A 370 -11.24 6.95 -1.21
CA GLY A 370 -10.16 6.60 -0.28
C GLY A 370 -9.59 5.22 -0.60
N GLU A 371 -8.35 5.17 -1.05
CA GLU A 371 -7.72 3.93 -1.50
C GLU A 371 -7.17 3.10 -0.34
N GLY A 372 -7.89 2.03 0.04
CA GLY A 372 -7.44 1.06 1.04
C GLY A 372 -6.51 -0.02 0.48
N ALA A 373 -6.80 -0.52 -0.72
CA ALA A 373 -5.91 -1.43 -1.44
C ALA A 373 -4.70 -0.68 -2.04
N ASN A 374 -3.69 -1.41 -2.50
CA ASN A 374 -2.58 -0.81 -3.23
C ASN A 374 -2.98 -0.62 -4.70
N MET A 375 -2.89 0.61 -5.21
CA MET A 375 -3.21 1.00 -6.60
C MET A 375 -4.55 0.42 -7.10
N PRO A 376 -5.66 0.62 -6.39
CA PRO A 376 -6.95 0.07 -6.80
C PRO A 376 -7.56 0.83 -7.98
N SER A 377 -7.23 2.12 -8.16
CA SER A 377 -7.65 2.92 -9.30
C SER A 377 -6.57 2.94 -10.38
N THR A 378 -7.00 2.89 -11.65
CA THR A 378 -6.10 3.11 -12.77
C THR A 378 -5.70 4.59 -12.87
N LEU A 379 -4.58 4.90 -13.54
CA LEU A 379 -4.09 6.28 -13.65
C LEU A 379 -5.08 7.22 -14.34
N ASP A 380 -5.78 6.73 -15.35
CA ASP A 380 -6.83 7.46 -16.07
C ASP A 380 -8.09 7.67 -15.20
N ALA A 381 -8.46 6.69 -14.37
CA ALA A 381 -9.53 6.85 -13.37
C ALA A 381 -9.16 7.92 -12.33
N MET A 382 -7.93 7.89 -11.83
CA MET A 382 -7.41 8.87 -10.87
C MET A 382 -7.41 10.29 -11.45
N ALA A 383 -6.90 10.45 -12.69
CA ALA A 383 -6.94 11.73 -13.39
C ALA A 383 -8.38 12.24 -13.55
N TYR A 384 -9.29 11.37 -13.96
CA TYR A 384 -10.70 11.70 -14.11
C TYR A 384 -11.35 12.19 -12.80
N PHE A 385 -11.08 11.55 -11.67
CA PHE A 385 -11.54 12.01 -10.36
C PHE A 385 -11.03 13.41 -10.03
N GLN A 386 -9.74 13.67 -10.24
CA GLN A 386 -9.13 14.98 -9.98
C GLN A 386 -9.73 16.08 -10.85
N GLU A 387 -9.93 15.84 -12.15
CA GLU A 387 -10.54 16.78 -13.09
C GLU A 387 -11.99 17.14 -12.72
N HIS A 388 -12.71 16.21 -12.09
CA HIS A 388 -14.09 16.42 -11.68
C HIS A 388 -14.26 16.88 -10.22
N GLY A 389 -13.14 17.27 -9.57
CA GLY A 389 -13.14 17.81 -8.22
C GLY A 389 -13.54 16.80 -7.15
N VAL A 390 -13.36 15.50 -7.40
CA VAL A 390 -13.52 14.45 -6.39
C VAL A 390 -12.29 14.45 -5.48
N LEU A 391 -12.51 14.50 -4.18
CA LEU A 391 -11.43 14.39 -3.19
C LEU A 391 -10.81 13.00 -3.27
N PHE A 392 -9.51 12.93 -3.48
CA PHE A 392 -8.82 11.65 -3.73
C PHE A 392 -7.72 11.41 -2.70
N ALA A 393 -7.92 10.42 -1.83
CA ALA A 393 -6.94 9.96 -0.85
C ALA A 393 -6.11 8.81 -1.45
N PRO A 394 -4.85 9.07 -1.86
CA PRO A 394 -4.04 8.07 -2.58
C PRO A 394 -3.59 6.93 -1.68
N ALA A 395 -3.47 5.73 -2.23
CA ALA A 395 -3.17 4.50 -1.52
C ALA A 395 -1.96 4.63 -0.57
N LYS A 396 -0.82 5.16 -1.08
CA LYS A 396 0.42 5.25 -0.28
C LYS A 396 0.30 6.12 0.97
N ALA A 397 -0.61 7.10 0.98
CA ALA A 397 -0.91 7.93 2.14
C ALA A 397 -2.06 7.33 2.97
N ALA A 398 -3.19 7.04 2.33
CA ALA A 398 -4.41 6.61 3.01
C ALA A 398 -4.28 5.23 3.68
N ASN A 399 -3.56 4.28 3.06
CA ASN A 399 -3.36 2.94 3.63
C ASN A 399 -2.05 2.78 4.43
N ALA A 400 -1.36 3.87 4.76
CA ALA A 400 -0.11 3.85 5.53
C ALA A 400 -0.29 3.37 6.98
N GLY A 401 -1.51 3.28 7.48
CA GLY A 401 -1.79 2.84 8.85
C GLY A 401 -1.15 1.50 9.20
N GLY A 402 -1.19 0.53 8.28
CA GLY A 402 -0.59 -0.78 8.48
C GLY A 402 0.92 -0.74 8.72
N VAL A 403 1.67 0.04 7.95
CA VAL A 403 3.11 0.19 8.16
C VAL A 403 3.43 1.09 9.36
N ALA A 404 2.60 2.08 9.65
CA ALA A 404 2.74 2.91 10.85
C ALA A 404 2.67 2.03 12.12
N VAL A 405 1.64 1.19 12.28
CA VAL A 405 1.55 0.29 13.43
C VAL A 405 2.66 -0.77 13.41
N SER A 406 3.14 -1.21 12.24
CA SER A 406 4.32 -2.06 12.18
C SER A 406 5.58 -1.38 12.74
N ALA A 407 5.77 -0.08 12.50
CA ALA A 407 6.88 0.67 13.10
C ALA A 407 6.66 0.91 14.60
N LEU A 408 5.41 1.10 15.05
CA LEU A 408 5.10 1.13 16.49
C LEU A 408 5.37 -0.23 17.16
N GLU A 409 5.14 -1.36 16.45
CA GLU A 409 5.55 -2.69 16.93
C GLU A 409 7.06 -2.77 17.12
N MET A 410 7.86 -2.21 16.17
CA MET A 410 9.32 -2.13 16.33
C MET A 410 9.71 -1.30 17.55
N ALA A 411 9.08 -0.15 17.79
CA ALA A 411 9.33 0.68 18.97
C ALA A 411 9.02 -0.09 20.26
N GLN A 412 7.87 -0.75 20.35
CA GLN A 412 7.49 -1.59 21.49
C GLN A 412 8.49 -2.73 21.71
N ASN A 413 9.00 -3.36 20.64
CA ASN A 413 9.99 -4.40 20.74
C ASN A 413 11.33 -3.88 21.26
N SER A 414 11.73 -2.67 20.87
CA SER A 414 12.94 -2.01 21.39
C SER A 414 12.83 -1.63 22.86
N GLU A 415 11.65 -1.17 23.28
CA GLU A 415 11.33 -0.88 24.70
C GLU A 415 11.14 -2.16 25.54
N ARG A 416 10.91 -3.31 24.91
CA ARG A 416 10.45 -4.58 25.51
C ARG A 416 9.14 -4.43 26.28
N LEU A 417 8.25 -3.59 25.78
CA LEU A 417 6.92 -3.32 26.34
C LEU A 417 5.82 -3.63 25.32
N SER A 418 4.63 -3.87 25.79
CA SER A 418 3.42 -3.94 24.98
C SER A 418 2.53 -2.74 25.32
N TRP A 419 2.09 -2.00 24.31
CA TRP A 419 1.18 -0.89 24.48
C TRP A 419 -0.28 -1.38 24.38
N PRO A 420 -1.19 -0.84 25.20
CA PRO A 420 -2.61 -1.14 25.06
C PRO A 420 -3.17 -0.63 23.73
N PHE A 421 -4.27 -1.23 23.28
CA PHE A 421 -4.92 -0.91 22.00
C PHE A 421 -5.18 0.59 21.84
N GLU A 422 -5.70 1.23 22.86
CA GLU A 422 -6.08 2.65 22.87
C GLU A 422 -4.87 3.56 22.61
N LYS A 423 -3.71 3.22 23.18
CA LYS A 423 -2.46 3.97 22.95
C LYS A 423 -1.99 3.83 21.51
N VAL A 424 -2.03 2.62 20.96
CA VAL A 424 -1.63 2.36 19.58
C VAL A 424 -2.59 3.06 18.60
N ASP A 425 -3.90 2.96 18.79
CA ASP A 425 -4.91 3.61 17.94
C ASP A 425 -4.84 5.14 18.00
N ALA A 426 -4.64 5.71 19.20
CA ALA A 426 -4.46 7.16 19.34
C ALA A 426 -3.19 7.65 18.60
N THR A 427 -2.08 6.93 18.75
CA THR A 427 -0.83 7.26 18.04
C THR A 427 -0.99 7.11 16.52
N LEU A 428 -1.68 6.04 16.07
CA LEU A 428 -2.02 5.85 14.66
C LEU A 428 -2.83 7.01 14.10
N LYS A 429 -3.84 7.46 14.83
CA LYS A 429 -4.68 8.59 14.43
C LYS A 429 -3.87 9.87 14.24
N ASP A 430 -2.93 10.16 15.15
CA ASP A 430 -2.06 11.34 15.05
C ASP A 430 -1.09 11.22 13.87
N ILE A 431 -0.53 10.04 13.62
CA ILE A 431 0.30 9.79 12.44
C ILE A 431 -0.49 10.03 11.15
N MET A 432 -1.71 9.49 11.03
CA MET A 432 -2.52 9.65 9.83
C MET A 432 -2.93 11.10 9.59
N ARG A 433 -3.22 11.87 10.66
CA ARG A 433 -3.45 13.30 10.57
C ARG A 433 -2.23 14.03 10.03
N ASN A 434 -1.04 13.77 10.57
CA ASN A 434 0.19 14.39 10.10
C ASN A 434 0.46 14.07 8.63
N ILE A 435 0.22 12.82 8.19
CA ILE A 435 0.33 12.43 6.76
C ILE A 435 -0.59 13.29 5.91
N PHE A 436 -1.85 13.48 6.32
CA PHE A 436 -2.80 14.31 5.58
C PHE A 436 -2.36 15.78 5.53
N GLU A 437 -2.05 16.38 6.69
CA GLU A 437 -1.69 17.79 6.80
C GLU A 437 -0.44 18.12 5.97
N GLU A 438 0.63 17.34 6.11
CA GLU A 438 1.86 17.56 5.33
C GLU A 438 1.65 17.36 3.83
N SER A 439 0.84 16.37 3.42
CA SER A 439 0.51 16.15 2.01
C SER A 439 -0.29 17.32 1.44
N ARG A 440 -1.28 17.84 2.18
CA ARG A 440 -2.06 19.02 1.82
C ARG A 440 -1.18 20.26 1.68
N ASP A 441 -0.37 20.52 2.69
CA ASP A 441 0.42 21.75 2.78
C ASP A 441 1.51 21.78 1.70
N ASN A 442 2.16 20.65 1.43
CA ASN A 442 3.14 20.55 0.34
C ASN A 442 2.47 20.62 -1.04
N ALA A 443 1.29 20.04 -1.24
CA ALA A 443 0.53 20.24 -2.49
C ALA A 443 0.26 21.73 -2.73
N ALA A 444 -0.19 22.47 -1.73
CA ALA A 444 -0.44 23.90 -1.83
C ALA A 444 0.86 24.69 -2.06
N LYS A 445 1.92 24.43 -1.29
CA LYS A 445 3.24 25.07 -1.40
C LYS A 445 3.82 24.98 -2.80
N TYR A 446 3.68 23.83 -3.43
CA TYR A 446 4.25 23.58 -4.75
C TYR A 446 3.29 23.84 -5.92
N GLY A 447 2.12 24.46 -5.65
CA GLY A 447 1.23 24.99 -6.70
C GLY A 447 0.26 23.96 -7.30
N VAL A 448 0.01 22.87 -6.59
CA VAL A 448 -0.95 21.82 -6.96
C VAL A 448 -1.95 21.56 -5.82
N PRO A 449 -2.66 22.60 -5.32
CA PRO A 449 -3.57 22.45 -4.19
C PRO A 449 -4.63 21.39 -4.46
N ASP A 450 -5.03 20.66 -3.40
CA ASP A 450 -5.98 19.55 -3.44
C ASP A 450 -5.52 18.30 -4.23
N ASN A 451 -4.35 18.33 -4.84
CA ASN A 451 -3.73 17.13 -5.41
C ASN A 451 -2.93 16.39 -4.34
N TYR A 452 -3.62 15.59 -3.54
CA TYR A 452 -3.01 14.83 -2.45
C TYR A 452 -2.08 13.72 -2.94
N VAL A 453 -2.19 13.27 -4.20
CA VAL A 453 -1.25 12.33 -4.83
C VAL A 453 0.12 12.99 -4.97
N ALA A 454 0.19 14.14 -5.61
CA ALA A 454 1.43 14.91 -5.74
C ALA A 454 1.94 15.37 -4.36
N GLY A 455 1.04 15.85 -3.49
CA GLY A 455 1.40 16.27 -2.14
C GLY A 455 2.06 15.16 -1.32
N ALA A 456 1.51 13.96 -1.33
CA ALA A 456 2.09 12.81 -0.64
C ALA A 456 3.47 12.41 -1.22
N ASN A 457 3.59 12.33 -2.55
CA ASN A 457 4.86 12.02 -3.20
C ASN A 457 5.94 13.07 -2.89
N ILE A 458 5.62 14.37 -2.99
CA ILE A 458 6.52 15.48 -2.66
C ILE A 458 6.95 15.41 -1.20
N THR A 459 6.00 15.26 -0.27
CA THR A 459 6.28 15.16 1.17
C THR A 459 7.25 14.04 1.49
N ALA A 460 6.96 12.84 0.98
CA ALA A 460 7.79 11.66 1.21
C ALA A 460 9.17 11.81 0.58
N PHE A 461 9.23 12.27 -0.68
CA PHE A 461 10.49 12.49 -1.39
C PHE A 461 11.39 13.46 -0.63
N MET A 462 10.88 14.62 -0.24
CA MET A 462 11.68 15.62 0.45
C MET A 462 12.28 15.09 1.75
N LYS A 463 11.51 14.35 2.55
CA LYS A 463 12.00 13.74 3.80
C LYS A 463 13.20 12.82 3.56
N VAL A 464 13.12 11.97 2.53
CA VAL A 464 14.21 11.04 2.20
C VAL A 464 15.37 11.75 1.53
N ALA A 465 15.09 12.62 0.56
CA ALA A 465 16.08 13.33 -0.24
C ALA A 465 16.96 14.27 0.59
N ASP A 466 16.37 15.00 1.54
CA ASP A 466 17.13 15.90 2.42
C ASP A 466 18.10 15.12 3.30
N VAL A 467 17.68 13.99 3.87
CA VAL A 467 18.56 13.12 4.66
C VAL A 467 19.64 12.48 3.78
N MET A 468 19.32 12.07 2.54
CA MET A 468 20.33 11.57 1.58
C MET A 468 21.37 12.63 1.25
N ILE A 469 21.01 13.92 1.21
CA ILE A 469 21.96 15.03 1.02
C ILE A 469 22.83 15.22 2.26
N GLU A 470 22.22 15.21 3.46
CA GLU A 470 22.92 15.37 4.74
C GLU A 470 23.94 14.26 5.01
N GLN A 471 23.61 13.02 4.66
CA GLN A 471 24.47 11.85 4.83
C GLN A 471 25.56 11.74 3.75
N GLY A 472 25.44 12.47 2.64
CA GLY A 472 26.43 12.47 1.55
C GLY A 472 26.26 11.32 0.56
N LEU A 473 27.39 10.78 0.09
CA LEU A 473 27.43 9.69 -0.89
C LEU A 473 27.68 8.35 -0.19
N VAL A 474 26.67 7.83 0.46
CA VAL A 474 26.68 6.55 1.17
C VAL A 474 25.79 5.53 0.49
#